data_7fa0934024657d70c4b9ddd628f9d7d8
#
_entry.id   7fa0934024657d70c4b9ddd628f9d7d8
#
_cell.length_a   1.000
_cell.length_b   1.000
_cell.length_c   1.000
_cell.angle_alpha   90.00
_cell.angle_beta   90.00
_cell.angle_gamma   90.00
#
_symmetry.space_group_name_H-M   'P 1'
#
loop_
_entity.id
_entity.type
_entity.pdbx_description
1 polymer ?
#
loop_
_entity_poly.entity_id
_entity_poly.type
_entity_poly.pdbx_seq_one_letter_code
_entity_poly.pdbx_strand_id
1 'polypeptide(L)'
;MSDAEYPATAHIRRIDQALLDRVTAEAARHPRLRMNHNFHQHEEPVQRLLNAVEPGSYVRPHRHVDPPKWEMFVCLRGRGAAVVFDDDGRIVDIHRLDPGRGTYGVEIAAGVWHSIISLAPGSVFLEVKEGPYKPKHTGVFAPWSPAPDDPGVAEFLAALERAASVQ
;
A
#
# COMPACT_ATOMS: atom_id res chain seq x y z
N MET A 1 0.64 15.89 10.07
CA MET A 1 0.86 16.93 9.04
C MET A 1 -0.18 16.79 7.98
N SER A 2 -0.76 17.86 7.64
CA SER A 2 -2.10 18.17 7.22
C SER A 2 -2.64 17.27 6.12
N ASP A 3 -3.72 16.59 6.44
CA ASP A 3 -4.74 16.24 5.46
C ASP A 3 -5.06 17.54 4.72
N ALA A 4 -4.72 17.61 3.44
CA ALA A 4 -5.09 18.75 2.63
C ALA A 4 -6.63 18.78 2.61
N GLU A 5 -7.21 19.64 3.45
CA GLU A 5 -8.64 19.89 3.46
C GLU A 5 -9.03 20.35 2.05
N TYR A 6 -9.66 19.44 1.32
CA TYR A 6 -10.32 19.84 0.08
C TYR A 6 -11.50 20.74 0.44
N PRO A 7 -11.60 21.93 -0.15
CA PRO A 7 -12.73 22.79 0.13
C PRO A 7 -14.04 22.01 -0.15
N ALA A 8 -15.02 22.16 0.72
CA ALA A 8 -16.33 21.49 0.63
C ALA A 8 -17.07 21.73 -0.72
N THR A 9 -16.59 22.69 -1.49
CA THR A 9 -17.11 23.06 -2.82
C THR A 9 -16.50 22.28 -3.99
N ALA A 10 -15.47 21.44 -3.78
CA ALA A 10 -14.86 20.66 -4.84
C ALA A 10 -15.68 19.37 -5.09
N HIS A 11 -16.63 19.45 -6.01
CA HIS A 11 -17.47 18.30 -6.39
C HIS A 11 -16.73 17.24 -7.21
N ILE A 12 -15.56 17.57 -7.80
CA ILE A 12 -14.76 16.69 -8.64
C ILE A 12 -13.29 16.81 -8.21
N ARG A 13 -12.65 15.67 -7.97
CA ARG A 13 -11.23 15.58 -7.66
C ARG A 13 -10.55 14.78 -8.77
N ARG A 14 -9.51 15.37 -9.37
CA ARG A 14 -8.76 14.72 -10.46
C ARG A 14 -7.62 13.90 -9.87
N ILE A 15 -7.40 12.73 -10.47
CA ILE A 15 -6.15 11.98 -10.34
C ILE A 15 -5.41 12.21 -11.64
N ASP A 16 -4.47 13.13 -11.63
CA ASP A 16 -3.70 13.55 -12.81
C ASP A 16 -2.18 13.49 -12.53
N GLN A 17 -1.39 13.73 -13.57
CA GLN A 17 0.07 13.67 -13.48
C GLN A 17 0.62 14.58 -12.39
N ALA A 18 0.08 15.80 -12.25
CA ALA A 18 0.56 16.76 -11.25
C ALA A 18 0.34 16.26 -9.82
N LEU A 19 -0.80 15.61 -9.56
CA LEU A 19 -1.05 14.98 -8.26
C LEU A 19 -0.07 13.82 -8.01
N LEU A 20 0.13 12.94 -9.00
CA LEU A 20 1.04 11.81 -8.87
C LEU A 20 2.50 12.28 -8.66
N ASP A 21 2.95 13.32 -9.36
CA ASP A 21 4.29 13.89 -9.19
C ASP A 21 4.49 14.46 -7.78
N ARG A 22 3.49 15.17 -7.25
CA ARG A 22 3.54 15.71 -5.90
C ARG A 22 3.66 14.62 -4.85
N VAL A 23 2.76 13.61 -4.86
CA VAL A 23 2.75 12.57 -3.82
C VAL A 23 4.00 11.69 -3.86
N THR A 24 4.58 11.45 -5.04
CA THR A 24 5.85 10.70 -5.13
C THR A 24 7.05 11.54 -4.70
N ALA A 25 7.07 12.85 -5.01
CA ALA A 25 8.12 13.75 -4.50
C ALA A 25 8.09 13.85 -2.96
N GLU A 26 6.90 13.79 -2.36
CA GLU A 26 6.74 13.73 -0.90
C GLU A 26 7.19 12.37 -0.35
N ALA A 27 6.80 11.26 -0.98
CA ALA A 27 7.21 9.90 -0.60
C ALA A 27 8.73 9.73 -0.62
N ALA A 28 9.40 10.19 -1.68
CA ALA A 28 10.85 10.07 -1.84
C ALA A 28 11.65 10.82 -0.73
N ARG A 29 11.06 11.87 -0.14
CA ARG A 29 11.68 12.62 0.96
C ARG A 29 11.27 12.13 2.35
N HIS A 30 10.24 11.29 2.42
CA HIS A 30 9.73 10.79 3.70
C HIS A 30 10.65 9.69 4.25
N PRO A 31 10.98 9.66 5.56
CA PRO A 31 11.84 8.62 6.15
C PRO A 31 11.37 7.18 5.90
N ARG A 32 10.06 6.96 5.75
CA ARG A 32 9.49 5.65 5.43
C ARG A 32 9.44 5.36 3.93
N LEU A 33 9.91 6.26 3.07
CA LEU A 33 9.86 6.15 1.60
C LEU A 33 8.44 5.90 1.07
N ARG A 34 7.42 6.43 1.75
CA ARG A 34 6.03 6.37 1.31
C ARG A 34 5.19 7.50 1.87
N MET A 35 4.14 7.86 1.14
CA MET A 35 3.18 8.89 1.51
C MET A 35 1.77 8.50 1.03
N ASN A 36 0.78 8.78 1.87
CA ASN A 36 -0.63 8.61 1.52
C ASN A 36 -1.25 9.96 1.16
N HIS A 37 -2.12 9.97 0.16
CA HIS A 37 -3.00 11.10 -0.15
C HIS A 37 -4.46 10.63 -0.12
N ASN A 38 -5.19 11.06 0.91
CA ASN A 38 -6.55 10.61 1.16
C ASN A 38 -7.58 11.42 0.35
N PHE A 39 -8.55 10.73 -0.26
CA PHE A 39 -9.74 11.33 -0.88
C PHE A 39 -10.96 11.28 0.04
N HIS A 40 -10.82 10.76 1.24
CA HIS A 40 -11.87 10.50 2.20
C HIS A 40 -11.54 11.16 3.54
N GLN A 41 -12.58 11.40 4.33
CA GLN A 41 -12.45 11.62 5.76
C GLN A 41 -12.44 10.26 6.47
N HIS A 42 -11.80 10.19 7.64
CA HIS A 42 -11.61 8.90 8.34
C HIS A 42 -12.92 8.21 8.73
N GLU A 43 -14.00 8.97 8.90
CA GLU A 43 -15.34 8.50 9.27
C GLU A 43 -16.13 7.94 8.09
N GLU A 44 -15.69 8.17 6.85
CA GLU A 44 -16.40 7.71 5.68
C GLU A 44 -16.40 6.17 5.58
N PRO A 45 -17.50 5.58 5.07
CA PRO A 45 -17.66 4.12 5.00
C PRO A 45 -16.73 3.46 3.97
N VAL A 46 -16.14 4.24 3.06
CA VAL A 46 -15.17 3.76 2.06
C VAL A 46 -13.94 4.64 2.10
N GLN A 47 -12.79 4.04 2.39
CA GLN A 47 -11.49 4.69 2.36
C GLN A 47 -10.95 4.65 0.92
N ARG A 48 -10.46 5.78 0.41
CA ARG A 48 -9.93 5.93 -0.96
C ARG A 48 -8.69 6.79 -0.88
N LEU A 49 -7.55 6.24 -1.24
CA LEU A 49 -6.29 6.96 -1.09
C LEU A 49 -5.28 6.56 -2.17
N LEU A 50 -4.37 7.47 -2.46
CA LEU A 50 -3.16 7.13 -3.19
C LEU A 50 -2.08 6.74 -2.18
N ASN A 51 -1.44 5.62 -2.45
CA ASN A 51 -0.19 5.21 -1.80
C ASN A 51 0.96 5.44 -2.78
N ALA A 52 1.74 6.50 -2.57
CA ALA A 52 3.02 6.65 -3.23
C ALA A 52 4.06 5.88 -2.43
N VAL A 53 4.71 4.92 -3.08
CA VAL A 53 5.64 3.98 -2.43
C VAL A 53 6.91 3.86 -3.27
N GLU A 54 8.04 4.20 -2.67
CA GLU A 54 9.36 4.06 -3.29
C GLU A 54 9.95 2.67 -2.99
N PRO A 55 10.86 2.15 -3.86
CA PRO A 55 11.67 0.98 -3.52
C PRO A 55 12.39 1.17 -2.18
N GLY A 56 12.47 0.11 -1.39
CA GLY A 56 13.01 0.19 -0.03
C GLY A 56 12.00 0.58 1.05
N SER A 57 10.75 0.92 0.67
CA SER A 57 9.69 1.18 1.64
C SER A 57 9.15 -0.11 2.22
N TYR A 58 9.26 -0.28 3.52
CA TYR A 58 8.76 -1.46 4.23
C TYR A 58 7.31 -1.29 4.66
N VAL A 59 6.38 -1.97 4.01
CA VAL A 59 5.01 -2.16 4.48
C VAL A 59 4.97 -3.48 5.24
N ARG A 60 4.88 -3.41 6.58
CA ARG A 60 4.89 -4.61 7.41
C ARG A 60 3.74 -5.55 7.03
N PRO A 61 3.98 -6.85 6.83
CA PRO A 61 2.91 -7.82 6.58
C PRO A 61 1.81 -7.75 7.63
N HIS A 62 0.56 -7.68 7.16
CA HIS A 62 -0.61 -7.53 8.01
C HIS A 62 -1.85 -8.16 7.37
N ARG A 63 -2.92 -8.26 8.16
CA ARG A 63 -4.25 -8.67 7.69
C ARG A 63 -5.36 -7.92 8.42
N HIS A 64 -6.53 -7.83 7.84
CA HIS A 64 -7.71 -7.18 8.41
C HIS A 64 -8.73 -8.23 8.83
N VAL A 65 -8.93 -8.41 10.15
CA VAL A 65 -9.79 -9.47 10.71
C VAL A 65 -10.84 -8.95 11.70
N ASP A 66 -10.62 -7.77 12.32
CA ASP A 66 -11.55 -7.20 13.29
C ASP A 66 -11.65 -5.67 13.13
N PRO A 67 -12.68 -5.19 12.44
CA PRO A 67 -13.60 -5.94 11.59
C PRO A 67 -12.88 -6.51 10.37
N PRO A 68 -13.38 -7.61 9.78
CA PRO A 68 -12.84 -8.13 8.52
C PRO A 68 -13.05 -7.11 7.41
N LYS A 69 -11.99 -6.81 6.64
CA LYS A 69 -12.03 -5.83 5.54
C LYS A 69 -11.25 -6.36 4.35
N TRP A 70 -11.82 -6.21 3.16
CA TRP A 70 -11.10 -6.38 1.91
C TRP A 70 -10.36 -5.10 1.55
N GLU A 71 -9.35 -5.20 0.70
CA GLU A 71 -8.61 -4.08 0.13
C GLU A 71 -8.40 -4.29 -1.36
N MET A 72 -8.51 -3.22 -2.14
CA MET A 72 -8.19 -3.23 -3.57
C MET A 72 -7.03 -2.28 -3.82
N PHE A 73 -6.03 -2.74 -4.56
CA PHE A 73 -4.91 -1.93 -5.05
C PHE A 73 -4.92 -1.89 -6.56
N VAL A 74 -4.89 -0.68 -7.13
CA VAL A 74 -4.74 -0.45 -8.58
C VAL A 74 -3.47 0.35 -8.82
N CYS A 75 -2.55 -0.18 -9.60
CA CYS A 75 -1.32 0.51 -9.98
C CYS A 75 -1.62 1.59 -11.02
N LEU A 76 -1.50 2.85 -10.62
CA LEU A 76 -1.72 4.00 -11.51
C LEU A 76 -0.42 4.43 -12.21
N ARG A 77 0.73 4.22 -11.56
CA ARG A 77 2.05 4.58 -12.09
C ARG A 77 3.12 3.67 -11.49
N GLY A 78 4.19 3.43 -12.25
CA GLY A 78 5.27 2.55 -11.82
C GLY A 78 4.87 1.08 -11.85
N ARG A 79 5.36 0.32 -10.89
CA ARG A 79 5.06 -1.10 -10.72
C ARG A 79 5.35 -1.55 -9.29
N GLY A 80 4.70 -2.63 -8.88
CA GLY A 80 4.91 -3.21 -7.56
C GLY A 80 4.39 -4.64 -7.49
N ALA A 81 4.25 -5.15 -6.30
CA ALA A 81 3.64 -6.46 -6.08
C ALA A 81 2.86 -6.50 -4.76
N ALA A 82 1.75 -7.23 -4.77
CA ALA A 82 1.13 -7.74 -3.57
C ALA A 82 1.73 -9.11 -3.28
N VAL A 83 2.33 -9.25 -2.10
CA VAL A 83 2.92 -10.49 -1.61
C VAL A 83 1.99 -11.10 -0.59
N VAL A 84 1.60 -12.36 -0.80
CA VAL A 84 0.67 -13.09 0.05
C VAL A 84 1.43 -14.16 0.84
N PHE A 85 1.07 -14.31 2.12
CA PHE A 85 1.75 -15.22 3.03
C PHE A 85 0.77 -16.20 3.69
N ASP A 86 1.28 -17.35 4.12
CA ASP A 86 0.61 -18.24 5.06
C ASP A 86 0.78 -17.78 6.52
N ASP A 87 0.18 -18.51 7.47
CA ASP A 87 0.26 -18.18 8.90
C ASP A 87 1.68 -18.36 9.47
N ASP A 88 2.56 -19.11 8.80
CA ASP A 88 3.96 -19.31 9.16
C ASP A 88 4.91 -18.28 8.54
N GLY A 89 4.40 -17.38 7.68
CA GLY A 89 5.18 -16.35 6.99
C GLY A 89 5.87 -16.79 5.71
N ARG A 90 5.51 -17.96 5.18
CA ARG A 90 5.99 -18.37 3.87
C ARG A 90 5.21 -17.64 2.79
N ILE A 91 5.90 -17.18 1.76
CA ILE A 91 5.27 -16.61 0.57
C ILE A 91 4.51 -17.72 -0.16
N VAL A 92 3.20 -17.56 -0.31
CA VAL A 92 2.32 -18.50 -1.03
C VAL A 92 1.91 -18.00 -2.40
N ASP A 93 1.91 -16.66 -2.61
CA ASP A 93 1.64 -16.08 -3.92
C ASP A 93 2.25 -14.67 -4.05
N ILE A 94 2.49 -14.24 -5.29
CA ILE A 94 2.99 -12.91 -5.64
C ILE A 94 2.26 -12.39 -6.87
N HIS A 95 1.46 -11.36 -6.67
CA HIS A 95 0.73 -10.69 -7.75
C HIS A 95 1.46 -9.40 -8.14
N ARG A 96 2.17 -9.45 -9.26
CA ARG A 96 2.87 -8.27 -9.81
C ARG A 96 1.88 -7.32 -10.43
N LEU A 97 1.96 -6.06 -10.06
CA LEU A 97 1.16 -4.96 -10.58
C LEU A 97 2.03 -4.14 -11.53
N ASP A 98 1.82 -4.35 -12.82
CA ASP A 98 2.57 -3.68 -13.89
C ASP A 98 1.60 -3.37 -15.05
N PRO A 99 1.07 -2.15 -15.13
CA PRO A 99 0.17 -1.74 -16.20
C PRO A 99 0.80 -1.92 -17.60
N GLY A 100 2.11 -1.77 -17.71
CA GLY A 100 2.84 -1.98 -18.96
C GLY A 100 2.85 -3.44 -19.43
N ARG A 101 2.56 -4.38 -18.53
CA ARG A 101 2.41 -5.82 -18.81
C ARG A 101 0.98 -6.34 -18.69
N GLY A 102 0.01 -5.44 -18.50
CA GLY A 102 -1.43 -5.77 -18.48
C GLY A 102 -2.01 -6.20 -17.14
N THR A 103 -1.24 -6.10 -16.05
CA THR A 103 -1.75 -6.36 -14.70
C THR A 103 -1.90 -5.05 -13.94
N TYR A 104 -3.13 -4.62 -13.77
CA TYR A 104 -3.46 -3.30 -13.25
C TYR A 104 -3.68 -3.26 -11.75
N GLY A 105 -4.22 -4.32 -11.14
CA GLY A 105 -4.58 -4.31 -9.74
C GLY A 105 -4.92 -5.69 -9.19
N VAL A 106 -5.15 -5.72 -7.89
CA VAL A 106 -5.61 -6.91 -7.13
C VAL A 106 -6.65 -6.49 -6.10
N GLU A 107 -7.58 -7.39 -5.81
CA GLU A 107 -8.39 -7.33 -4.61
C GLU A 107 -7.90 -8.41 -3.63
N ILE A 108 -7.69 -8.01 -2.39
CA ILE A 108 -7.23 -8.87 -1.31
C ILE A 108 -8.39 -9.07 -0.35
N ALA A 109 -8.83 -10.30 -0.19
CA ALA A 109 -9.92 -10.65 0.72
C ALA A 109 -9.56 -10.40 2.19
N ALA A 110 -10.58 -10.18 3.02
CA ALA A 110 -10.39 -10.05 4.45
C ALA A 110 -9.66 -11.27 5.03
N GLY A 111 -8.75 -11.02 5.99
CA GLY A 111 -8.03 -12.07 6.69
C GLY A 111 -6.80 -12.62 5.99
N VAL A 112 -6.52 -12.23 4.76
CA VAL A 112 -5.33 -12.65 4.01
C VAL A 112 -4.09 -11.89 4.51
N TRP A 113 -3.03 -12.61 4.89
CA TRP A 113 -1.74 -12.01 5.20
C TRP A 113 -1.09 -11.46 3.93
N HIS A 114 -0.79 -10.16 3.92
CA HIS A 114 -0.22 -9.53 2.74
C HIS A 114 0.72 -8.36 3.06
N SER A 115 1.49 -7.98 2.06
CA SER A 115 2.27 -6.75 1.99
C SER A 115 2.26 -6.21 0.57
N ILE A 116 2.39 -4.90 0.43
CA ILE A 116 2.58 -4.23 -0.87
C ILE A 116 4.00 -3.71 -0.94
N ILE A 117 4.71 -4.03 -2.01
CA ILE A 117 6.07 -3.55 -2.27
C ILE A 117 6.14 -2.78 -3.59
N SER A 118 7.00 -1.77 -3.63
CA SER A 118 7.32 -1.04 -4.86
C SER A 118 8.50 -1.70 -5.57
N LEU A 119 8.38 -1.86 -6.90
CA LEU A 119 9.43 -2.41 -7.78
C LEU A 119 9.99 -1.38 -8.76
N ALA A 120 9.54 -0.13 -8.67
CA ALA A 120 10.05 0.97 -9.49
C ALA A 120 9.94 2.31 -8.72
N PRO A 121 10.88 3.24 -8.89
CA PRO A 121 10.76 4.58 -8.34
C PRO A 121 9.49 5.29 -8.81
N GLY A 122 8.90 6.09 -7.95
CA GLY A 122 7.71 6.87 -8.24
C GLY A 122 6.44 6.04 -8.43
N SER A 123 6.35 4.83 -7.86
CA SER A 123 5.16 4.00 -7.94
C SER A 123 4.01 4.59 -7.12
N VAL A 124 2.80 4.56 -7.70
CA VAL A 124 1.58 5.02 -7.04
C VAL A 124 0.47 3.99 -7.22
N PHE A 125 -0.12 3.59 -6.11
CA PHE A 125 -1.26 2.68 -6.06
C PHE A 125 -2.49 3.42 -5.53
N LEU A 126 -3.63 3.27 -6.20
CA LEU A 126 -4.92 3.61 -5.63
C LEU A 126 -5.35 2.47 -4.73
N GLU A 127 -5.52 2.75 -3.46
CA GLU A 127 -6.08 1.82 -2.47
C GLU A 127 -7.52 2.19 -2.19
N VAL A 128 -8.39 1.19 -2.24
CA VAL A 128 -9.79 1.30 -1.83
C VAL A 128 -10.07 0.18 -0.82
N LYS A 129 -10.65 0.55 0.32
CA LYS A 129 -11.03 -0.42 1.36
C LYS A 129 -12.23 0.06 2.18
N GLU A 130 -12.79 -0.84 2.93
CA GLU A 130 -13.88 -0.52 3.85
C GLU A 130 -13.41 0.40 4.98
N GLY A 131 -14.21 1.40 5.24
CA GLY A 131 -14.13 2.28 6.41
C GLY A 131 -15.10 1.87 7.54
N PRO A 132 -15.28 2.72 8.52
CA PRO A 132 -14.47 3.90 8.81
C PRO A 132 -13.05 3.52 9.28
N TYR A 133 -12.12 4.47 9.17
CA TYR A 133 -10.79 4.30 9.76
C TYR A 133 -10.88 4.44 11.28
N LYS A 134 -10.41 3.43 11.99
CA LYS A 134 -10.28 3.46 13.45
C LYS A 134 -8.86 3.02 13.81
N PRO A 135 -8.04 3.86 14.48
CA PRO A 135 -6.64 3.53 14.77
C PRO A 135 -6.42 2.19 15.47
N LYS A 136 -7.40 1.76 16.32
CA LYS A 136 -7.35 0.46 17.02
C LYS A 136 -7.69 -0.75 16.14
N HIS A 137 -8.16 -0.53 14.90
CA HIS A 137 -8.65 -1.57 13.97
C HIS A 137 -7.92 -1.49 12.61
N THR A 138 -6.70 -0.98 12.58
CA THR A 138 -5.93 -0.79 11.33
C THR A 138 -5.38 -2.07 10.73
N GLY A 139 -5.60 -3.20 11.37
CA GLY A 139 -5.07 -4.49 10.98
C GLY A 139 -4.21 -5.12 12.06
N VAL A 140 -4.02 -6.42 11.94
CA VAL A 140 -3.12 -7.19 12.79
C VAL A 140 -1.81 -7.38 12.04
N PHE A 141 -0.69 -6.97 12.65
CA PHE A 141 0.62 -7.22 12.07
C PHE A 141 1.05 -8.68 12.29
N ALA A 142 1.69 -9.25 11.30
CA ALA A 142 2.19 -10.60 11.35
C ALA A 142 3.26 -10.75 12.45
N PRO A 143 3.12 -11.72 13.37
CA PRO A 143 4.05 -11.88 14.48
C PRO A 143 5.45 -12.35 14.03
N TRP A 144 5.52 -13.02 12.88
CA TRP A 144 6.76 -13.50 12.26
C TRP A 144 7.49 -12.43 11.44
N SER A 145 6.86 -11.28 11.18
CA SER A 145 7.50 -10.19 10.42
C SER A 145 8.25 -9.23 11.33
N PRO A 146 9.43 -8.71 10.93
CA PRO A 146 10.18 -7.76 11.73
C PRO A 146 9.35 -6.49 12.02
N ALA A 147 9.51 -5.91 13.20
CA ALA A 147 8.96 -4.60 13.52
C ALA A 147 9.68 -3.52 12.69
N PRO A 148 9.06 -2.33 12.45
CA PRO A 148 9.68 -1.30 11.60
C PRO A 148 11.09 -0.86 12.02
N ASP A 149 11.41 -0.94 13.31
CA ASP A 149 12.71 -0.54 13.86
C ASP A 149 13.68 -1.73 14.05
N ASP A 150 13.28 -2.93 13.62
CA ASP A 150 14.10 -4.13 13.73
C ASP A 150 15.22 -4.10 12.66
N PRO A 151 16.47 -4.43 13.01
CA PRO A 151 17.57 -4.48 12.05
C PRO A 151 17.36 -5.51 10.93
N GLY A 152 16.51 -6.51 11.12
CA GLY A 152 16.15 -7.50 10.11
C GLY A 152 15.24 -6.99 8.98
N VAL A 153 14.68 -5.78 9.10
CA VAL A 153 13.78 -5.21 8.09
C VAL A 153 14.41 -5.16 6.69
N ALA A 154 15.67 -4.73 6.60
CA ALA A 154 16.35 -4.58 5.32
C ALA A 154 16.52 -5.94 4.59
N GLU A 155 16.91 -6.98 5.32
CA GLU A 155 17.06 -8.32 4.76
C GLU A 155 15.71 -8.93 4.37
N PHE A 156 14.70 -8.79 5.24
CA PHE A 156 13.33 -9.24 4.97
C PHE A 156 12.76 -8.59 3.70
N LEU A 157 12.85 -7.26 3.59
CA LEU A 157 12.37 -6.53 2.41
C LEU A 157 13.13 -6.94 1.14
N ALA A 158 14.45 -7.05 1.21
CA ALA A 158 15.26 -7.51 0.07
C ALA A 158 14.88 -8.93 -0.38
N ALA A 159 14.47 -9.81 0.54
CA ALA A 159 13.97 -11.14 0.19
C ALA A 159 12.63 -11.06 -0.58
N LEU A 160 11.69 -10.19 -0.14
CA LEU A 160 10.43 -9.95 -0.84
C LEU A 160 10.66 -9.38 -2.24
N GLU A 161 11.53 -8.38 -2.37
CA GLU A 161 11.87 -7.76 -3.66
C GLU A 161 12.51 -8.75 -4.63
N ARG A 162 13.43 -9.60 -4.15
CA ARG A 162 14.01 -10.69 -4.97
C ARG A 162 12.93 -11.67 -5.43
N ALA A 163 12.07 -12.14 -4.52
CA ALA A 163 10.99 -13.07 -4.87
C ALA A 163 10.03 -12.46 -5.91
N ALA A 164 9.72 -11.18 -5.78
CA ALA A 164 8.86 -10.47 -6.72
C ALA A 164 9.55 -10.14 -8.06
N SER A 165 10.87 -10.16 -8.14
CA SER A 165 11.64 -9.86 -9.37
C SER A 165 11.86 -11.08 -10.25
N VAL A 166 11.76 -12.29 -9.73
CA VAL A 166 11.87 -13.54 -10.52
C VAL A 166 10.63 -13.69 -11.41
N GLN A 167 10.83 -13.82 -12.71
CA GLN A 167 9.76 -14.02 -13.72
C GLN A 167 9.24 -15.44 -13.69
#